data_132ce2f672a6c19551a75deea24de029
#
_entry.id   132ce2f672a6c19551a75deea24de029
#
_cell.length_a   1.000
_cell.length_b   1.000
_cell.length_c   1.000
_cell.angle_alpha   90.00
_cell.angle_beta   90.00
_cell.angle_gamma   90.00
#
_symmetry.space_group_name_H-M   'P 1'
#
loop_
_entity.id
_entity.type
_entity.pdbx_description
1 polymer ?
#
loop_
_entity_poly.entity_id
_entity_poly.type
_entity_poly.pdbx_seq_one_letter_code
_entity_poly.pdbx_strand_id
1 'polypeptide(L)'
;MSDDHAYQAISAYDQRLIQTPNIDRIANEGILFSNASVTNSICAPSRAVILTGKHSHLNGKIDNGKPFDTTQVTFPQLFQKAGYQTAMFGKLHFGNNPKGVDDFLILPGQGSYINPKFIGKKKDTIIQGYVTDIITDVTLNWLDKKRDKTKPFMMMYLHKAPHRPWWPSPEKFAEYYEKEFPEPETLFDDYQGRGSASKTAEMNILTHMQYMHDSKIRPETLESMGQVQPEIKYIRGESVVRPGPNGFMGP
;
A
#
# COMPACT_ATOMS: atom_id res chain seq x y z
N MET A 1 -6.07 5.68 3.61
CA MET A 1 -6.05 4.26 3.14
C MET A 1 -4.62 3.79 3.13
N SER A 2 -4.32 2.64 3.72
CA SER A 2 -3.05 1.91 3.62
C SER A 2 -3.16 0.79 2.60
N ASP A 3 -2.02 0.21 2.18
CA ASP A 3 -1.95 -0.77 1.10
C ASP A 3 -1.37 -2.08 1.65
N ASP A 4 -2.07 -3.20 1.46
CA ASP A 4 -1.71 -4.53 2.02
C ASP A 4 -1.51 -4.52 3.55
N HIS A 5 -2.37 -3.81 4.27
CA HIS A 5 -2.28 -3.67 5.72
C HIS A 5 -3.11 -4.74 6.41
N ALA A 6 -2.46 -5.70 7.04
CA ALA A 6 -3.11 -6.73 7.83
C ALA A 6 -3.82 -6.12 9.04
N TYR A 7 -5.04 -6.56 9.33
CA TYR A 7 -5.81 -6.03 10.45
C TYR A 7 -5.14 -6.29 11.81
N GLN A 8 -4.37 -7.37 11.93
CA GLN A 8 -3.60 -7.67 13.15
C GLN A 8 -2.49 -6.66 13.44
N ALA A 9 -2.06 -5.89 12.44
CA ALA A 9 -1.11 -4.79 12.59
C ALA A 9 -1.79 -3.43 12.80
N ILE A 10 -3.01 -3.44 13.32
CA ILE A 10 -3.77 -2.25 13.75
C ILE A 10 -4.22 -2.50 15.20
N SER A 11 -3.71 -1.71 16.16
CA SER A 11 -3.91 -1.99 17.58
C SER A 11 -5.37 -1.89 18.05
N ALA A 12 -6.25 -1.23 17.31
CA ALA A 12 -7.69 -1.27 17.56
C ALA A 12 -8.30 -2.67 17.38
N TYR A 13 -7.67 -3.55 16.60
CA TYR A 13 -8.08 -4.95 16.41
C TYR A 13 -7.23 -5.94 17.21
N ASP A 14 -5.91 -5.70 17.31
CA ASP A 14 -4.97 -6.60 17.98
C ASP A 14 -3.79 -5.81 18.57
N GLN A 15 -3.66 -5.82 19.89
CA GLN A 15 -2.64 -5.04 20.60
C GLN A 15 -1.30 -5.77 20.76
N ARG A 16 -1.17 -7.00 20.28
CA ARG A 16 0.01 -7.84 20.51
C ARG A 16 1.23 -7.43 19.67
N LEU A 17 1.05 -6.84 18.49
CA LEU A 17 2.13 -6.60 17.55
C LEU A 17 2.69 -5.18 17.65
N ILE A 18 1.88 -4.18 17.40
CA ILE A 18 2.28 -2.78 17.36
C ILE A 18 1.21 -1.88 17.94
N GLN A 19 1.56 -0.62 18.22
CA GLN A 19 0.61 0.40 18.64
C GLN A 19 0.36 1.39 17.49
N THR A 20 -0.92 1.62 17.18
CA THR A 20 -1.37 2.53 16.10
C THR A 20 -2.31 3.61 16.63
N PRO A 21 -1.87 4.48 17.57
CA PRO A 21 -2.77 5.33 18.35
C PRO A 21 -3.59 6.31 17.49
N ASN A 22 -3.05 6.78 16.37
CA ASN A 22 -3.77 7.69 15.48
C ASN A 22 -4.82 6.97 14.61
N ILE A 23 -4.59 5.70 14.27
CA ILE A 23 -5.61 4.86 13.61
C ILE A 23 -6.68 4.47 14.62
N ASP A 24 -6.28 4.09 15.83
CA ASP A 24 -7.17 3.73 16.93
C ASP A 24 -8.10 4.89 17.31
N ARG A 25 -7.63 6.14 17.20
CA ARG A 25 -8.48 7.31 17.39
C ARG A 25 -9.65 7.34 16.40
N ILE A 26 -9.42 6.96 15.14
CA ILE A 26 -10.51 6.85 14.14
C ILE A 26 -11.53 5.79 14.56
N ALA A 27 -11.05 4.66 15.10
CA ALA A 27 -11.92 3.61 15.60
C ALA A 27 -12.73 4.07 16.83
N ASN A 28 -12.09 4.78 17.76
CA ASN A 28 -12.69 5.21 19.03
C ASN A 28 -13.68 6.39 18.85
N GLU A 29 -13.38 7.30 17.92
CA GLU A 29 -14.23 8.47 17.62
C GLU A 29 -15.24 8.21 16.49
N GLY A 30 -15.15 7.08 15.81
CA GLY A 30 -15.95 6.73 14.65
C GLY A 30 -16.59 5.34 14.76
N ILE A 31 -16.33 4.48 13.78
CA ILE A 31 -16.86 3.11 13.72
C ILE A 31 -15.74 2.12 13.44
N LEU A 32 -15.64 1.07 14.25
CA LEU A 32 -14.79 -0.09 14.02
C LEU A 32 -15.64 -1.22 13.42
N PHE A 33 -15.32 -1.63 12.19
CA PHE A 33 -15.99 -2.75 11.54
C PHE A 33 -15.33 -4.06 11.94
N SER A 34 -16.01 -4.89 12.70
CA SER A 34 -15.54 -6.23 13.10
C SER A 34 -15.63 -7.26 11.96
N ASN A 35 -16.53 -7.04 11.02
CA ASN A 35 -16.75 -7.89 9.85
C ASN A 35 -16.74 -7.04 8.59
N ALA A 36 -15.59 -6.95 7.94
CA ALA A 36 -15.45 -6.29 6.66
C ALA A 36 -14.79 -7.25 5.66
N SER A 37 -15.24 -7.22 4.41
CA SER A 37 -14.67 -8.04 3.34
C SER A 37 -14.45 -7.23 2.09
N VAL A 38 -13.50 -7.67 1.28
CA VAL A 38 -13.19 -7.09 -0.01
C VAL A 38 -13.68 -8.01 -1.14
N THR A 39 -14.13 -7.42 -2.22
CA THR A 39 -14.64 -8.18 -3.38
C THR A 39 -13.54 -8.71 -4.29
N ASN A 40 -12.38 -8.06 -4.27
CA ASN A 40 -11.17 -8.46 -4.99
C ASN A 40 -9.96 -7.92 -4.22
N SER A 41 -9.15 -8.81 -3.66
CA SER A 41 -8.03 -8.50 -2.76
C SER A 41 -6.73 -8.14 -3.48
N ILE A 42 -6.81 -7.61 -4.70
CA ILE A 42 -5.66 -7.13 -5.49
C ILE A 42 -5.72 -5.59 -5.57
N CYS A 43 -4.58 -4.90 -5.51
CA CYS A 43 -4.47 -3.44 -5.40
C CYS A 43 -5.39 -2.66 -6.34
N ALA A 44 -5.15 -2.70 -7.67
CA ALA A 44 -5.90 -1.90 -8.61
C ALA A 44 -7.38 -2.33 -8.74
N PRO A 45 -7.73 -3.63 -8.77
CA PRO A 45 -9.12 -4.07 -8.70
C PRO A 45 -9.86 -3.58 -7.45
N SER A 46 -9.29 -3.74 -6.26
CA SER A 46 -9.90 -3.25 -5.02
C SER A 46 -10.14 -1.73 -5.05
N ARG A 47 -9.15 -0.96 -5.53
CA ARG A 47 -9.26 0.49 -5.68
C ARG A 47 -10.34 0.88 -6.68
N ALA A 48 -10.49 0.12 -7.77
CA ALA A 48 -11.56 0.32 -8.75
C ALA A 48 -12.95 0.05 -8.15
N VAL A 49 -13.08 -1.00 -7.34
CA VAL A 49 -14.33 -1.29 -6.62
C VAL A 49 -14.68 -0.14 -5.66
N ILE A 50 -13.73 0.34 -4.88
CA ILE A 50 -13.91 1.48 -3.97
C ILE A 50 -14.37 2.73 -4.75
N LEU A 51 -13.69 3.05 -5.86
CA LEU A 51 -14.01 4.26 -6.63
C LEU A 51 -15.32 4.21 -7.38
N THR A 52 -15.74 3.02 -7.85
CA THR A 52 -16.93 2.87 -8.71
C THR A 52 -18.16 2.35 -7.97
N GLY A 53 -18.00 1.72 -6.81
CA GLY A 53 -19.05 0.97 -6.14
C GLY A 53 -19.49 -0.29 -6.89
N LYS A 54 -18.71 -0.75 -7.90
CA LYS A 54 -19.03 -1.90 -8.76
C LYS A 54 -18.00 -3.01 -8.57
N HIS A 55 -18.46 -4.26 -8.57
CA HIS A 55 -17.57 -5.41 -8.60
C HIS A 55 -16.65 -5.41 -9.83
N SER A 56 -15.49 -6.07 -9.73
CA SER A 56 -14.44 -6.05 -10.76
C SER A 56 -14.93 -6.51 -12.14
N HIS A 57 -15.83 -7.49 -12.22
CA HIS A 57 -16.42 -7.94 -13.49
C HIS A 57 -17.37 -6.91 -14.14
N LEU A 58 -17.89 -5.94 -13.35
CA LEU A 58 -18.75 -4.86 -13.84
C LEU A 58 -17.95 -3.60 -14.20
N ASN A 59 -16.87 -3.32 -13.45
CA ASN A 59 -16.03 -2.15 -13.72
C ASN A 59 -14.86 -2.46 -14.67
N GLY A 60 -14.65 -3.73 -15.05
CA GLY A 60 -13.63 -4.18 -15.99
C GLY A 60 -12.21 -4.26 -15.45
N LYS A 61 -11.96 -3.84 -14.18
CA LYS A 61 -10.64 -3.90 -13.57
C LYS A 61 -10.49 -5.19 -12.76
N ILE A 62 -10.09 -6.28 -13.41
CA ILE A 62 -10.02 -7.62 -12.84
C ILE A 62 -8.62 -7.99 -12.30
N ASP A 63 -7.58 -7.29 -12.77
CA ASP A 63 -6.18 -7.50 -12.42
C ASP A 63 -5.38 -6.19 -12.41
N ASN A 64 -4.06 -6.27 -12.12
CA ASN A 64 -3.17 -5.11 -12.15
C ASN A 64 -2.64 -4.76 -13.55
N GLY A 65 -2.86 -5.58 -14.56
CA GLY A 65 -2.21 -5.48 -15.87
C GLY A 65 -2.74 -4.34 -16.73
N LYS A 66 -4.05 -4.30 -16.98
CA LYS A 66 -4.65 -3.31 -17.86
C LYS A 66 -4.92 -1.99 -17.15
N PRO A 67 -4.80 -0.83 -17.84
CA PRO A 67 -5.27 0.44 -17.29
C PRO A 67 -6.75 0.39 -16.89
N PHE A 68 -7.13 1.23 -15.92
CA PHE A 68 -8.53 1.38 -15.53
C PHE A 68 -9.33 2.05 -16.65
N ASP A 69 -10.55 1.56 -16.90
CA ASP A 69 -11.47 2.16 -17.85
C ASP A 69 -11.98 3.53 -17.34
N THR A 70 -11.48 4.59 -17.95
CA THR A 70 -11.80 5.96 -17.57
C THR A 70 -13.19 6.42 -17.97
N THR A 71 -13.98 5.59 -18.65
CA THR A 71 -15.41 5.86 -18.93
C THR A 71 -16.30 5.54 -17.74
N GLN A 72 -15.80 4.73 -16.79
CA GLN A 72 -16.52 4.43 -15.56
C GLN A 72 -16.76 5.70 -14.73
N VAL A 73 -17.96 5.80 -14.18
CA VAL A 73 -18.28 6.85 -13.20
C VAL A 73 -17.66 6.49 -11.86
N THR A 74 -16.95 7.43 -11.27
CA THR A 74 -16.31 7.28 -9.96
C THR A 74 -16.84 8.31 -8.97
N PHE A 75 -16.84 7.98 -7.67
CA PHE A 75 -17.36 8.90 -6.67
C PHE A 75 -16.63 10.27 -6.63
N PRO A 76 -15.31 10.41 -6.91
CA PRO A 76 -14.71 11.74 -7.05
C PRO A 76 -15.38 12.62 -8.10
N GLN A 77 -15.79 12.05 -9.23
CA GLN A 77 -16.52 12.80 -10.27
C GLN A 77 -17.90 13.28 -9.76
N LEU A 78 -18.56 12.48 -8.93
CA LEU A 78 -19.85 12.85 -8.32
C LEU A 78 -19.69 13.98 -7.30
N PHE A 79 -18.66 13.89 -6.44
CA PHE A 79 -18.33 14.95 -5.50
C PHE A 79 -17.97 16.26 -6.22
N GLN A 80 -17.15 16.19 -7.27
CA GLN A 80 -16.80 17.36 -8.07
C GLN A 80 -18.04 18.01 -8.69
N LYS A 81 -18.95 17.21 -9.26
CA LYS A 81 -20.23 17.71 -9.80
C LYS A 81 -21.12 18.32 -8.73
N ALA A 82 -21.04 17.85 -7.50
CA ALA A 82 -21.76 18.40 -6.36
C ALA A 82 -21.11 19.67 -5.75
N GLY A 83 -20.05 20.20 -6.40
CA GLY A 83 -19.40 21.45 -5.97
C GLY A 83 -18.30 21.26 -4.93
N TYR A 84 -17.91 20.03 -4.61
CA TYR A 84 -16.77 19.76 -3.74
C TYR A 84 -15.46 20.03 -4.48
N GLN A 85 -14.49 20.57 -3.77
CA GLN A 85 -13.10 20.53 -4.23
C GLN A 85 -12.53 19.14 -3.98
N THR A 86 -11.91 18.54 -5.01
CA THR A 86 -11.48 17.14 -4.98
C THR A 86 -9.97 17.01 -5.07
N ALA A 87 -9.38 16.14 -4.24
CA ALA A 87 -7.94 15.90 -4.23
C ALA A 87 -7.59 14.41 -4.08
N MET A 88 -6.42 14.02 -4.60
CA MET A 88 -5.91 12.65 -4.48
C MET A 88 -4.39 12.64 -4.37
N PHE A 89 -3.85 12.06 -3.29
CA PHE A 89 -2.42 11.98 -3.03
C PHE A 89 -1.99 10.57 -2.69
N GLY A 90 -0.93 10.08 -3.37
CA GLY A 90 -0.31 8.79 -3.13
C GLY A 90 -0.61 7.71 -4.17
N LYS A 91 -0.78 6.45 -3.77
CA LYS A 91 -0.87 5.31 -4.69
C LYS A 91 -2.29 5.13 -5.25
N LEU A 92 -2.45 5.32 -6.56
CA LEU A 92 -3.70 5.02 -7.30
C LEU A 92 -3.64 3.66 -8.02
N HIS A 93 -2.55 3.38 -8.70
CA HIS A 93 -2.26 2.12 -9.41
C HIS A 93 -3.21 1.80 -10.59
N PHE A 94 -3.67 2.80 -11.32
CA PHE A 94 -4.61 2.62 -12.44
C PHE A 94 -3.96 2.64 -13.82
N GLY A 95 -2.69 3.04 -13.92
CA GLY A 95 -2.00 3.21 -15.20
C GLY A 95 -2.45 4.45 -15.98
N ASN A 96 -3.34 5.26 -15.43
CA ASN A 96 -3.82 6.53 -15.98
C ASN A 96 -4.12 7.55 -14.88
N ASN A 97 -4.33 8.80 -15.28
CA ASN A 97 -4.64 9.88 -14.36
C ASN A 97 -6.08 9.79 -13.83
N PRO A 98 -6.33 10.19 -12.57
CA PRO A 98 -7.66 10.18 -11.99
C PRO A 98 -8.57 11.21 -12.67
N LYS A 99 -9.84 10.85 -12.92
CA LYS A 99 -10.88 11.76 -13.37
C LYS A 99 -11.71 12.27 -12.20
N GLY A 100 -12.22 13.48 -12.33
CA GLY A 100 -13.04 14.10 -11.30
C GLY A 100 -12.22 14.55 -10.08
N VAL A 101 -10.93 14.82 -10.28
CA VAL A 101 -10.00 15.25 -9.24
C VAL A 101 -9.37 16.58 -9.64
N ASP A 102 -9.53 17.61 -8.82
CA ASP A 102 -9.02 18.95 -9.08
C ASP A 102 -7.52 19.06 -8.90
N ASP A 103 -7.00 18.44 -7.83
CA ASP A 103 -5.58 18.37 -7.53
C ASP A 103 -5.14 16.94 -7.26
N PHE A 104 -4.03 16.52 -7.88
CA PHE A 104 -3.46 15.22 -7.56
C PHE A 104 -1.94 15.20 -7.65
N LEU A 105 -1.35 14.31 -6.85
CA LEU A 105 0.03 13.91 -6.92
C LEU A 105 0.08 12.41 -6.60
N ILE A 106 0.17 11.57 -7.63
CA ILE A 106 0.04 10.11 -7.52
C ILE A 106 1.33 9.38 -7.90
N LEU A 107 1.55 8.25 -7.26
CA LEU A 107 2.68 7.38 -7.58
C LEU A 107 2.43 6.63 -8.90
N PRO A 108 3.44 6.54 -9.80
CA PRO A 108 3.36 5.67 -10.96
C PRO A 108 3.41 4.20 -10.54
N GLY A 109 2.47 3.39 -11.01
CA GLY A 109 2.39 1.95 -10.69
C GLY A 109 2.41 1.67 -9.19
N GLN A 110 3.38 0.89 -8.73
CA GLN A 110 3.58 0.57 -7.30
C GLN A 110 4.25 1.70 -6.50
N GLY A 111 4.97 2.59 -7.16
CA GLY A 111 5.78 3.65 -6.54
C GLY A 111 6.99 3.14 -5.77
N SER A 112 7.89 4.03 -5.42
CA SER A 112 9.08 3.75 -4.61
C SER A 112 8.92 4.29 -3.19
N TYR A 113 9.57 3.67 -2.21
CA TYR A 113 9.58 4.15 -0.82
C TYR A 113 10.49 5.35 -0.63
N ILE A 114 11.62 5.36 -1.33
CA ILE A 114 12.64 6.41 -1.22
C ILE A 114 12.67 7.22 -2.50
N ASN A 115 12.75 8.53 -2.38
CA ASN A 115 12.85 9.51 -3.47
C ASN A 115 11.84 9.24 -4.60
N PRO A 116 10.55 9.07 -4.26
CA PRO A 116 9.53 8.65 -5.22
C PRO A 116 9.33 9.65 -6.33
N LYS A 117 9.14 9.12 -7.56
CA LYS A 117 8.54 9.89 -8.64
C LYS A 117 7.03 9.99 -8.38
N PHE A 118 6.47 11.15 -8.68
CA PHE A 118 5.04 11.40 -8.69
C PHE A 118 4.59 11.91 -10.05
N ILE A 119 3.41 11.49 -10.45
CA ILE A 119 2.66 12.06 -11.57
C ILE A 119 1.74 13.14 -10.99
N GLY A 120 1.93 14.37 -11.43
CA GLY A 120 1.13 15.49 -10.97
C GLY A 120 0.20 16.03 -12.05
N LYS A 121 -0.85 16.75 -11.66
CA LYS A 121 -1.78 17.38 -12.60
C LYS A 121 -1.08 18.34 -13.58
N LYS A 122 -0.08 19.10 -13.12
CA LYS A 122 0.65 20.08 -13.94
C LYS A 122 1.93 19.51 -14.50
N LYS A 123 2.68 18.74 -13.72
CA LYS A 123 3.96 18.14 -14.11
C LYS A 123 4.30 16.97 -13.19
N ASP A 124 5.07 16.04 -13.73
CA ASP A 124 5.73 15.01 -12.95
C ASP A 124 6.87 15.59 -12.14
N THR A 125 7.16 14.99 -10.99
CA THR A 125 8.24 15.43 -10.12
C THR A 125 8.83 14.25 -9.35
N ILE A 126 10.10 14.35 -8.98
CA ILE A 126 10.75 13.48 -8.00
C ILE A 126 10.90 14.30 -6.73
N ILE A 127 10.48 13.75 -5.60
CA ILE A 127 10.61 14.40 -4.30
C ILE A 127 11.56 13.56 -3.46
N GLN A 128 12.60 14.19 -2.92
CA GLN A 128 13.56 13.54 -2.06
C GLN A 128 12.95 13.24 -0.69
N GLY A 129 13.21 12.04 -0.17
CA GLY A 129 12.77 11.61 1.14
C GLY A 129 11.94 10.33 1.14
N TYR A 130 11.27 10.06 2.25
CA TYR A 130 10.47 8.86 2.49
C TYR A 130 9.02 9.07 2.04
N VAL A 131 8.49 8.15 1.25
CA VAL A 131 7.19 8.32 0.57
C VAL A 131 6.01 8.56 1.52
N THR A 132 6.01 7.93 2.70
CA THR A 132 4.92 8.09 3.67
C THR A 132 4.86 9.51 4.20
N ASP A 133 6.03 10.09 4.54
CA ASP A 133 6.14 11.47 5.02
C ASP A 133 5.79 12.45 3.90
N ILE A 134 6.32 12.23 2.70
CA ILE A 134 6.04 13.09 1.53
C ILE A 134 4.54 13.14 1.23
N ILE A 135 3.85 12.00 1.21
CA ILE A 135 2.40 11.96 0.96
C ILE A 135 1.66 12.71 2.07
N THR A 136 2.11 12.57 3.32
CA THR A 136 1.53 13.27 4.47
C THR A 136 1.72 14.78 4.34
N ASP A 137 2.93 15.24 4.08
CA ASP A 137 3.26 16.66 3.95
C ASP A 137 2.51 17.34 2.81
N VAL A 138 2.44 16.67 1.65
CA VAL A 138 1.66 17.16 0.50
C VAL A 138 0.18 17.27 0.84
N THR A 139 -0.35 16.29 1.57
CA THR A 139 -1.75 16.27 2.00
C THR A 139 -2.05 17.40 2.98
N LEU A 140 -1.22 17.57 4.02
CA LEU A 140 -1.34 18.63 5.00
C LEU A 140 -1.20 20.03 4.36
N ASN A 141 -0.21 20.18 3.48
CA ASN A 141 -0.03 21.45 2.75
C ASN A 141 -1.24 21.78 1.85
N TRP A 142 -1.88 20.79 1.23
CA TRP A 142 -3.09 21.00 0.47
C TRP A 142 -4.26 21.44 1.36
N LEU A 143 -4.47 20.74 2.48
CA LEU A 143 -5.52 21.05 3.45
C LEU A 143 -5.37 22.44 4.04
N ASP A 144 -4.15 22.86 4.34
CA ASP A 144 -3.88 24.11 5.02
C ASP A 144 -3.78 25.32 4.07
N LYS A 145 -3.07 25.16 2.95
CA LYS A 145 -2.63 26.27 2.10
C LYS A 145 -3.24 26.32 0.70
N LYS A 146 -3.72 25.19 0.15
CA LYS A 146 -4.10 25.14 -1.28
C LYS A 146 -5.60 25.07 -1.51
N ARG A 147 -6.33 24.36 -0.67
CA ARG A 147 -7.76 24.23 -0.85
C ARG A 147 -8.50 25.53 -0.63
N ASP A 148 -9.59 25.75 -1.32
CA ASP A 148 -10.54 26.80 -1.05
C ASP A 148 -11.34 26.47 0.22
N LYS A 149 -11.09 27.23 1.30
CA LYS A 149 -11.72 26.99 2.61
C LYS A 149 -13.22 27.34 2.64
N THR A 150 -13.73 27.97 1.61
CA THR A 150 -15.17 28.28 1.47
C THR A 150 -15.98 27.14 0.88
N LYS A 151 -15.30 26.11 0.33
CA LYS A 151 -15.93 24.95 -0.29
C LYS A 151 -15.76 23.69 0.55
N PRO A 152 -16.74 22.78 0.52
CA PRO A 152 -16.54 21.43 1.02
C PRO A 152 -15.48 20.73 0.16
N PHE A 153 -14.81 19.74 0.73
CA PHE A 153 -13.81 18.99 0.00
C PHE A 153 -13.99 17.48 0.15
N MET A 154 -13.53 16.75 -0.84
CA MET A 154 -13.32 15.32 -0.81
C MET A 154 -11.85 15.04 -1.14
N MET A 155 -11.18 14.26 -0.30
CA MET A 155 -9.78 13.93 -0.50
C MET A 155 -9.52 12.44 -0.32
N MET A 156 -8.76 11.85 -1.24
CA MET A 156 -8.23 10.51 -1.10
C MET A 156 -6.75 10.57 -0.68
N TYR A 157 -6.49 10.10 0.53
CA TYR A 157 -5.17 10.01 1.14
C TYR A 157 -4.72 8.55 1.11
N LEU A 158 -3.79 8.22 0.21
CA LEU A 158 -3.51 6.87 -0.27
C LEU A 158 -2.04 6.51 -0.07
N HIS A 159 -1.72 5.88 1.05
CA HIS A 159 -0.35 5.41 1.31
C HIS A 159 0.02 4.20 0.45
N LYS A 160 1.33 4.09 0.10
CA LYS A 160 1.95 2.87 -0.39
C LYS A 160 2.18 1.88 0.76
N ALA A 161 2.55 2.37 1.92
CA ALA A 161 2.82 1.53 3.09
C ALA A 161 1.55 0.82 3.61
N PRO A 162 1.70 -0.41 4.14
CA PRO A 162 2.91 -1.21 4.28
C PRO A 162 3.16 -2.25 3.16
N HIS A 163 2.74 -2.00 1.92
CA HIS A 163 2.94 -2.89 0.77
C HIS A 163 4.42 -3.29 0.59
N ARG A 164 4.67 -4.53 0.15
CA ARG A 164 6.02 -4.96 -0.24
C ARG A 164 6.67 -4.01 -1.28
N PRO A 165 8.00 -3.90 -1.35
CA PRO A 165 9.03 -4.59 -0.58
C PRO A 165 9.30 -3.91 0.77
N TRP A 166 8.53 -4.12 1.75
CA TRP A 166 8.56 -3.54 3.09
C TRP A 166 9.82 -2.73 3.42
N TRP A 167 9.74 -1.41 3.26
CA TRP A 167 10.86 -0.50 3.52
C TRP A 167 10.45 0.50 4.60
N PRO A 168 10.80 0.25 5.86
CA PRO A 168 10.50 1.18 6.94
C PRO A 168 11.36 2.43 6.85
N SER A 169 10.92 3.52 7.47
CA SER A 169 11.83 4.64 7.72
C SER A 169 12.98 4.21 8.64
N PRO A 170 14.17 4.84 8.56
CA PRO A 170 15.30 4.49 9.44
C PRO A 170 14.95 4.53 10.92
N GLU A 171 14.15 5.49 11.35
CA GLU A 171 13.70 5.63 12.75
C GLU A 171 12.83 4.45 13.17
N LYS A 172 11.84 4.08 12.32
CA LYS A 172 10.97 2.94 12.61
C LYS A 172 11.70 1.61 12.53
N PHE A 173 12.66 1.50 11.62
CA PHE A 173 13.52 0.34 11.61
C PHE A 173 14.30 0.19 12.93
N ALA A 174 14.94 1.26 13.40
CA ALA A 174 15.68 1.24 14.67
C ALA A 174 14.79 0.93 15.87
N GLU A 175 13.55 1.47 15.89
CA GLU A 175 12.57 1.20 16.96
C GLU A 175 12.19 -0.27 17.07
N TYR A 176 12.10 -0.97 15.92
CA TYR A 176 11.60 -2.35 15.87
C TYR A 176 12.69 -3.39 15.65
N TYR A 177 13.94 -3.00 15.49
CA TYR A 177 15.05 -3.88 15.12
C TYR A 177 15.28 -5.03 16.09
N GLU A 178 15.17 -4.77 17.39
CA GLU A 178 15.38 -5.75 18.45
C GLU A 178 14.07 -6.28 19.07
N LYS A 179 12.92 -5.89 18.51
CA LYS A 179 11.64 -6.39 19.01
C LYS A 179 11.36 -7.78 18.48
N GLU A 180 11.11 -8.70 19.38
CA GLU A 180 10.54 -9.99 19.05
C GLU A 180 9.03 -9.88 18.88
N PHE A 181 8.51 -10.51 17.82
CA PHE A 181 7.07 -10.59 17.56
C PHE A 181 6.59 -12.03 17.85
N PRO A 182 5.41 -12.18 18.45
CA PRO A 182 4.85 -13.50 18.67
C PRO A 182 4.56 -14.18 17.33
N GLU A 183 4.98 -15.45 17.22
CA GLU A 183 4.57 -16.27 16.08
C GLU A 183 3.06 -16.52 16.12
N PRO A 184 2.37 -16.44 14.97
CA PRO A 184 0.95 -16.78 14.93
C PRO A 184 0.76 -18.29 15.10
N GLU A 185 -0.24 -18.72 15.85
CA GLU A 185 -0.59 -20.13 16.05
C GLU A 185 -0.81 -20.88 14.73
N THR A 186 -1.16 -20.16 13.68
CA THR A 186 -1.41 -20.70 12.34
C THR A 186 -0.19 -20.70 11.43
N LEU A 187 1.02 -20.40 11.93
CA LEU A 187 2.23 -20.35 11.11
C LEU A 187 2.51 -21.68 10.38
N PHE A 188 2.24 -22.78 11.07
CA PHE A 188 2.39 -24.15 10.53
C PHE A 188 1.03 -24.89 10.48
N ASP A 189 -0.04 -24.17 10.08
CA ASP A 189 -1.38 -24.72 9.96
C ASP A 189 -1.42 -25.85 8.92
N ASP A 190 -1.97 -26.99 9.27
CA ASP A 190 -2.18 -28.15 8.39
C ASP A 190 -3.42 -28.04 7.51
N TYR A 191 -4.17 -26.94 7.65
CA TYR A 191 -5.42 -26.63 6.95
C TYR A 191 -6.57 -27.66 7.21
N GLN A 192 -6.50 -28.46 8.28
CA GLN A 192 -7.62 -29.34 8.65
C GLN A 192 -8.88 -28.53 8.94
N GLY A 193 -10.02 -29.02 8.49
CA GLY A 193 -11.30 -28.33 8.66
C GLY A 193 -11.51 -27.09 7.77
N ARG A 194 -10.52 -26.71 6.94
CA ARG A 194 -10.62 -25.58 6.02
C ARG A 194 -11.05 -26.02 4.63
N GLY A 195 -11.59 -25.08 3.85
CA GLY A 195 -11.99 -25.30 2.45
C GLY A 195 -10.79 -25.65 1.54
N SER A 196 -11.10 -26.24 0.39
CA SER A 196 -10.10 -26.66 -0.60
C SER A 196 -9.18 -25.53 -1.08
N ALA A 197 -9.70 -24.31 -1.21
CA ALA A 197 -8.91 -23.15 -1.62
C ALA A 197 -7.70 -22.89 -0.70
N SER A 198 -7.85 -23.04 0.61
CA SER A 198 -6.73 -22.90 1.55
C SER A 198 -5.69 -24.00 1.39
N LYS A 199 -6.13 -25.23 1.14
CA LYS A 199 -5.23 -26.39 0.97
C LYS A 199 -4.48 -26.37 -0.34
N THR A 200 -5.06 -25.80 -1.39
CA THR A 200 -4.48 -25.76 -2.75
C THR A 200 -3.82 -24.43 -3.09
N ALA A 201 -3.79 -23.47 -2.16
CA ALA A 201 -3.10 -22.20 -2.36
C ALA A 201 -1.60 -22.44 -2.57
N GLU A 202 -1.09 -22.03 -3.74
CA GLU A 202 0.33 -22.22 -4.08
C GLU A 202 1.22 -21.19 -3.36
N MET A 203 0.68 -20.00 -3.06
CA MET A 203 1.44 -18.91 -2.46
C MET A 203 1.77 -19.22 -1.00
N ASN A 204 3.04 -19.27 -0.69
CA ASN A 204 3.57 -19.45 0.67
C ASN A 204 4.85 -18.64 0.89
N ILE A 205 5.26 -18.51 2.14
CA ILE A 205 6.45 -17.74 2.51
C ILE A 205 7.71 -18.37 1.90
N LEU A 206 7.86 -19.68 1.97
CA LEU A 206 9.09 -20.37 1.60
C LEU A 206 9.45 -20.18 0.12
N THR A 207 8.48 -20.26 -0.78
CA THR A 207 8.71 -20.31 -2.23
C THR A 207 8.36 -19.00 -2.96
N HIS A 208 7.52 -18.14 -2.36
CA HIS A 208 7.01 -16.94 -3.03
C HIS A 208 7.48 -15.63 -2.41
N MET A 209 7.97 -15.65 -1.15
CA MET A 209 8.61 -14.49 -0.57
C MET A 209 10.03 -14.34 -1.13
N GLN A 210 10.37 -13.16 -1.60
CA GLN A 210 11.72 -12.84 -2.05
C GLN A 210 12.52 -12.29 -0.87
N TYR A 211 13.20 -13.19 -0.12
CA TYR A 211 13.85 -12.82 1.15
C TYR A 211 14.82 -11.64 1.04
N MET A 212 15.62 -11.57 -0.02
CA MET A 212 16.52 -10.44 -0.25
C MET A 212 15.77 -9.14 -0.52
N HIS A 213 14.70 -9.20 -1.31
CA HIS A 213 13.93 -8.04 -1.72
C HIS A 213 12.93 -7.62 -0.65
N ASP A 214 12.17 -8.55 -0.12
CA ASP A 214 11.10 -8.27 0.84
C ASP A 214 11.64 -8.09 2.27
N SER A 215 12.50 -9.02 2.73
CA SER A 215 12.99 -9.06 4.12
C SER A 215 14.39 -8.49 4.30
N LYS A 216 15.07 -8.06 3.22
CA LYS A 216 16.41 -7.48 3.23
C LYS A 216 17.49 -8.43 3.80
N ILE A 217 17.25 -9.75 3.73
CA ILE A 217 18.20 -10.75 4.19
C ILE A 217 19.34 -10.89 3.16
N ARG A 218 20.57 -10.90 3.63
CA ARG A 218 21.75 -11.03 2.77
C ARG A 218 21.85 -12.43 2.14
N PRO A 219 22.39 -12.55 0.90
CA PRO A 219 22.63 -13.84 0.26
C PRO A 219 23.42 -14.80 1.15
N GLU A 220 24.51 -14.34 1.74
CA GLU A 220 25.40 -15.16 2.59
C GLU A 220 24.64 -15.71 3.81
N THR A 221 23.71 -14.95 4.35
CA THR A 221 22.86 -15.40 5.47
C THR A 221 21.90 -16.49 4.98
N LEU A 222 21.28 -16.33 3.82
CA LEU A 222 20.40 -17.34 3.23
C LEU A 222 21.14 -18.64 2.92
N GLU A 223 22.36 -18.55 2.39
CA GLU A 223 23.22 -19.72 2.13
C GLU A 223 23.58 -20.45 3.42
N SER A 224 23.93 -19.71 4.47
CA SER A 224 24.24 -20.30 5.79
C SER A 224 23.03 -21.00 6.43
N MET A 225 21.80 -20.59 6.07
CA MET A 225 20.56 -21.23 6.50
C MET A 225 20.13 -22.39 5.57
N GLY A 226 20.94 -22.74 4.56
CA GLY A 226 20.61 -23.76 3.57
C GLY A 226 19.51 -23.35 2.58
N GLN A 227 19.22 -22.07 2.48
CA GLN A 227 18.21 -21.52 1.58
C GLN A 227 18.86 -21.09 0.26
N VAL A 228 18.54 -21.78 -0.82
CA VAL A 228 18.90 -21.35 -2.18
C VAL A 228 17.68 -20.68 -2.80
N GLN A 229 17.72 -19.37 -2.94
CA GLN A 229 16.67 -18.68 -3.68
C GLN A 229 16.97 -18.69 -5.18
N PRO A 230 15.98 -19.01 -6.04
CA PRO A 230 16.14 -18.84 -7.47
C PRO A 230 16.45 -17.37 -7.79
N GLU A 231 17.27 -17.15 -8.82
CA GLU A 231 17.62 -15.80 -9.30
C GLU A 231 16.39 -14.91 -9.33
N ILE A 232 16.50 -13.73 -8.71
CA ILE A 232 15.42 -12.74 -8.66
C ILE A 232 15.15 -12.31 -10.10
N LYS A 233 14.13 -12.86 -10.72
CA LYS A 233 13.59 -12.31 -11.96
C LYS A 233 12.92 -10.99 -11.61
N TYR A 234 13.53 -9.89 -12.03
CA TYR A 234 13.04 -8.53 -11.86
C TYR A 234 11.54 -8.42 -12.12
N ILE A 235 10.78 -8.00 -11.12
CA ILE A 235 9.46 -7.44 -11.36
C ILE A 235 9.71 -6.08 -12.02
N ARG A 236 9.23 -5.91 -13.25
CA ARG A 236 9.42 -4.70 -14.06
C ARG A 236 9.15 -3.43 -13.24
N GLY A 237 10.16 -2.59 -13.08
CA GLY A 237 10.05 -1.21 -12.65
C GLY A 237 10.57 -0.86 -11.26
N GLU A 238 11.08 -1.80 -10.47
CA GLU A 238 11.76 -1.49 -9.21
C GLU A 238 13.27 -1.62 -9.39
N SER A 239 14.01 -0.54 -9.06
CA SER A 239 15.47 -0.57 -9.07
C SER A 239 15.95 -1.57 -8.02
N VAL A 240 16.82 -2.49 -8.42
CA VAL A 240 17.53 -3.33 -7.46
C VAL A 240 18.51 -2.45 -6.71
N VAL A 241 18.24 -2.26 -5.44
CA VAL A 241 19.17 -1.59 -4.55
C VAL A 241 20.18 -2.63 -4.08
N ARG A 242 21.47 -2.39 -4.37
CA ARG A 242 22.55 -3.27 -3.92
C ARG A 242 22.71 -3.17 -2.40
N PRO A 243 23.03 -4.28 -1.70
CA PRO A 243 23.33 -4.21 -0.28
C PRO A 243 24.44 -3.21 0.01
N GLY A 244 24.20 -2.27 0.91
CA GLY A 244 25.24 -1.41 1.45
C GLY A 244 26.24 -2.20 2.31
N PRO A 245 27.39 -1.60 2.67
CA PRO A 245 28.47 -2.30 3.40
C PRO A 245 28.04 -2.89 4.75
N ASN A 246 26.93 -2.47 5.32
CA ASN A 246 26.39 -2.97 6.57
C ASN A 246 25.20 -3.96 6.38
N GLY A 247 24.99 -4.47 5.16
CA GLY A 247 23.92 -5.40 4.85
C GLY A 247 22.54 -4.79 4.72
N PHE A 248 22.41 -3.53 4.99
CA PHE A 248 21.23 -2.76 4.68
C PHE A 248 21.22 -2.46 3.18
N MET A 249 20.12 -2.77 2.54
CA MET A 249 19.88 -2.27 1.19
C MET A 249 19.48 -0.79 1.32
N GLY A 250 20.47 0.09 1.32
CA GLY A 250 20.26 1.53 1.27
C GLY A 250 19.61 1.98 -0.04
N PRO A 251 19.08 3.20 -0.07
CA PRO A 251 18.52 3.79 -1.30
C PRO A 251 19.55 3.92 -2.40
#